data_b74ca3f5ade3ba8501d7bb4919bddfc1
#
_entry.id   b74ca3f5ade3ba8501d7bb4919bddfc1
#
_cell.length_a   1.000
_cell.length_b   1.000
_cell.length_c   1.000
_cell.angle_alpha   90.00
_cell.angle_beta   90.00
_cell.angle_gamma   90.00
#
_symmetry.space_group_name_H-M   'P 1'
#
loop_
_entity.id
_entity.type
_entity.pdbx_description
1 polymer ?
#
loop_
_entity_poly.entity_id
_entity_poly.type
_entity_poly.pdbx_seq_one_letter_code
_entity_poly.pdbx_strand_id
1 'polypeptide(L)'
;MKKEWNDVREFHEKFGHPCPDAPRMLDKKRSLSRAKWMNEEVAEFLVAEDIYEQADAMIDLMYFALGTMVEMGLEPDELFEIVQQANMAKLWPDGK
;
A
#
# COMPACT_ATOMS: atom_id res chain seq x y z
N MET A 1 6.02 -7.76 -6.29
CA MET A 1 5.17 -6.55 -6.33
C MET A 1 5.70 -5.42 -7.22
N LYS A 2 6.86 -5.62 -7.81
CA LYS A 2 7.44 -4.58 -8.65
C LYS A 2 6.57 -4.25 -9.85
N LYS A 3 5.99 -5.26 -10.50
CA LYS A 3 5.08 -5.04 -11.63
C LYS A 3 3.89 -4.19 -11.21
N GLU A 4 3.25 -4.54 -10.12
CA GLU A 4 2.07 -3.81 -9.63
C GLU A 4 2.44 -2.40 -9.20
N TRP A 5 3.60 -2.24 -8.57
CA TRP A 5 4.09 -0.91 -8.21
C TRP A 5 4.32 -0.05 -9.47
N ASN A 6 4.90 -0.64 -10.52
CA ASN A 6 5.10 0.07 -11.79
C ASN A 6 3.77 0.45 -12.44
N ASP A 7 2.76 -0.42 -12.36
CA ASP A 7 1.42 -0.12 -12.87
C ASP A 7 0.82 1.08 -12.15
N VAL A 8 0.93 1.11 -10.83
CA VAL A 8 0.43 2.23 -10.02
C VAL A 8 1.22 3.51 -10.32
N ARG A 9 2.53 3.40 -10.50
CA ARG A 9 3.35 4.56 -10.86
C ARG A 9 2.90 5.13 -12.21
N GLU A 10 2.59 4.29 -13.18
CA GLU A 10 2.07 4.74 -14.47
C GLU A 10 0.77 5.51 -14.29
N PHE A 11 -0.13 5.02 -13.44
CA PHE A 11 -1.36 5.71 -13.12
C PHE A 11 -1.08 7.09 -12.52
N HIS A 12 -0.12 7.17 -11.59
CA HIS A 12 0.26 8.47 -10.99
C HIS A 12 0.79 9.44 -12.04
N GLU A 13 1.62 8.96 -12.96
CA GLU A 13 2.14 9.81 -14.02
C GLU A 13 1.03 10.33 -14.92
N LYS A 14 0.09 9.46 -15.30
CA LYS A 14 -1.00 9.84 -16.20
C LYS A 14 -1.98 10.83 -15.58
N PHE A 15 -2.23 10.71 -14.30
CA PHE A 15 -3.26 11.50 -13.63
C PHE A 15 -2.69 12.61 -12.75
N GLY A 16 -1.40 12.88 -12.87
CA GLY A 16 -0.79 14.02 -12.19
C GLY A 16 -0.61 13.86 -10.68
N HIS A 17 -0.56 12.63 -10.19
CA HIS A 17 -0.24 12.38 -8.79
C HIS A 17 1.28 12.37 -8.59
N PRO A 18 1.76 12.64 -7.37
CA PRO A 18 3.21 12.62 -7.11
C PRO A 18 3.84 11.26 -7.42
N CYS A 19 5.00 11.27 -8.08
CA CYS A 19 5.77 10.06 -8.38
C CYS A 19 7.27 10.40 -8.47
N PRO A 20 7.89 10.78 -7.35
CA PRO A 20 9.28 11.21 -7.34
C PRO A 20 10.25 10.08 -7.66
N ASP A 21 11.43 10.44 -8.13
CA ASP A 21 12.48 9.46 -8.46
C ASP A 21 13.36 9.12 -7.27
N ALA A 22 13.26 9.86 -6.18
CA ALA A 22 14.09 9.65 -5.00
C ALA A 22 13.22 9.47 -3.76
N PRO A 23 13.68 8.68 -2.78
CA PRO A 23 12.93 8.48 -1.54
C PRO A 23 12.66 9.79 -0.82
N ARG A 24 11.43 9.94 -0.33
CA ARG A 24 11.07 11.09 0.48
C ARG A 24 9.90 10.75 1.39
N MET A 25 9.84 11.42 2.52
CA MET A 25 8.70 11.33 3.41
C MET A 25 7.55 12.17 2.85
N LEU A 26 6.32 11.67 2.96
CA LEU A 26 5.16 12.48 2.58
C LEU A 26 4.95 13.59 3.60
N ASP A 27 4.50 14.76 3.13
CA ASP A 27 4.10 15.81 4.05
C ASP A 27 2.83 15.41 4.81
N LYS A 28 2.52 16.15 5.87
CA LYS A 28 1.41 15.82 6.74
C LYS A 28 0.07 15.81 6.02
N LYS A 29 -0.15 16.78 5.16
CA LYS A 29 -1.42 16.90 4.43
C LYS A 29 -1.62 15.71 3.50
N ARG A 30 -0.59 15.32 2.77
CA ARG A 30 -0.68 14.19 1.85
C ARG A 30 -0.83 12.88 2.61
N SER A 31 -0.12 12.73 3.72
CA SER A 31 -0.24 11.54 4.57
C SER A 31 -1.67 11.37 5.09
N LEU A 32 -2.30 12.46 5.51
CA LEU A 32 -3.69 12.41 5.97
C LEU A 32 -4.64 11.99 4.86
N SER A 33 -4.46 12.52 3.65
CA SER A 33 -5.29 12.13 2.50
C SER A 33 -5.13 10.65 2.19
N ARG A 34 -3.89 10.17 2.16
CA ARG A 34 -3.61 8.76 1.88
C ARG A 34 -4.21 7.85 2.95
N ALA A 35 -4.03 8.21 4.21
CA ALA A 35 -4.60 7.45 5.33
C ALA A 35 -6.12 7.41 5.25
N LYS A 36 -6.75 8.52 4.91
CA LYS A 36 -8.21 8.59 4.77
C LYS A 36 -8.69 7.62 3.70
N TRP A 37 -8.06 7.64 2.52
CA TRP A 37 -8.46 6.78 1.42
C TRP A 37 -8.31 5.31 1.76
N MET A 38 -7.22 4.93 2.42
CA MET A 38 -7.01 3.55 2.85
C MET A 38 -8.02 3.14 3.92
N ASN A 39 -8.34 4.03 4.85
CA ASN A 39 -9.34 3.76 5.87
C ASN A 39 -10.74 3.57 5.28
N GLU A 40 -11.05 4.24 4.19
CA GLU A 40 -12.32 4.04 3.48
C GLU A 40 -12.42 2.62 2.95
N GLU A 41 -11.32 2.07 2.43
CA GLU A 41 -11.32 0.68 1.94
C GLU A 41 -11.44 -0.31 3.08
N VAL A 42 -10.83 -0.05 4.21
CA VAL A 42 -11.00 -0.89 5.40
C VAL A 42 -12.47 -0.90 5.84
N ALA A 43 -13.11 0.27 5.82
CA ALA A 43 -14.54 0.37 6.17
C ALA A 43 -15.41 -0.41 5.18
N GLU A 44 -15.11 -0.33 3.89
CA GLU A 44 -15.84 -1.10 2.88
C GLU A 44 -15.67 -2.60 3.08
N PHE A 45 -14.47 -3.03 3.45
CA PHE A 45 -14.22 -4.44 3.76
C PHE A 45 -15.10 -4.89 4.93
N LEU A 46 -15.24 -4.07 5.96
CA LEU A 46 -16.02 -4.43 7.15
C LEU A 46 -17.51 -4.60 6.86
N VAL A 47 -18.05 -3.84 5.91
CA VAL A 47 -19.49 -3.91 5.58
C VAL A 47 -19.79 -4.75 4.35
N ALA A 48 -18.77 -5.37 3.75
CA ALA A 48 -18.96 -6.19 2.57
C ALA A 48 -19.88 -7.37 2.88
N GLU A 49 -20.75 -7.68 1.92
CA GLU A 49 -21.76 -8.72 2.10
C GLU A 49 -21.42 -10.03 1.40
N ASP A 50 -20.38 -10.03 0.57
CA ASP A 50 -19.94 -11.25 -0.10
C ASP A 50 -18.43 -11.22 -0.36
N ILE A 51 -17.91 -12.35 -0.85
CA ILE A 51 -16.48 -12.52 -1.06
C ILE A 51 -15.93 -11.58 -2.12
N TYR A 52 -16.74 -11.21 -3.10
CA TYR A 52 -16.28 -10.32 -4.18
C TYR A 52 -16.08 -8.91 -3.66
N GLU A 53 -16.99 -8.45 -2.83
CA GLU A 53 -16.85 -7.13 -2.19
C GLU A 53 -15.67 -7.09 -1.23
N GLN A 54 -15.44 -8.17 -0.48
CA GLN A 54 -14.26 -8.25 0.38
C GLN A 54 -12.97 -8.21 -0.43
N ALA A 55 -12.90 -8.99 -1.50
CA ALA A 55 -11.72 -9.03 -2.35
C ALA A 55 -11.47 -7.67 -3.02
N ASP A 56 -12.53 -7.03 -3.51
CA ASP A 56 -12.42 -5.72 -4.15
C ASP A 56 -11.85 -4.68 -3.18
N ALA A 57 -12.35 -4.65 -1.95
CA ALA A 57 -11.83 -3.74 -0.93
C ALA A 57 -10.35 -4.00 -0.64
N MET A 58 -9.93 -5.27 -0.59
CA MET A 58 -8.54 -5.60 -0.35
C MET A 58 -7.63 -5.18 -1.51
N ILE A 59 -8.07 -5.39 -2.75
CA ILE A 59 -7.30 -4.96 -3.92
C ILE A 59 -7.19 -3.43 -3.96
N ASP A 60 -8.28 -2.73 -3.67
CA ASP A 60 -8.25 -1.27 -3.64
C ASP A 60 -7.33 -0.76 -2.53
N LEU A 61 -7.34 -1.43 -1.37
CA LEU A 61 -6.43 -1.08 -0.29
C LEU A 61 -4.97 -1.28 -0.70
N MET A 62 -4.67 -2.40 -1.38
CA MET A 62 -3.33 -2.66 -1.91
C MET A 62 -2.93 -1.60 -2.93
N TYR A 63 -3.86 -1.20 -3.79
CA TYR A 63 -3.60 -0.18 -4.78
C TYR A 63 -3.21 1.15 -4.12
N PHE A 64 -3.94 1.55 -3.09
CA PHE A 64 -3.62 2.77 -2.33
C PHE A 64 -2.30 2.64 -1.57
N ALA A 65 -2.02 1.46 -1.00
CA ALA A 65 -0.76 1.24 -0.29
C ALA A 65 0.42 1.35 -1.25
N LEU A 66 0.33 0.71 -2.42
CA LEU A 66 1.36 0.82 -3.45
C LEU A 66 1.50 2.25 -3.95
N GLY A 67 0.39 2.95 -4.13
CA GLY A 67 0.41 4.36 -4.51
C GLY A 67 1.11 5.23 -3.49
N THR A 68 0.93 4.93 -2.22
CA THR A 68 1.63 5.64 -1.15
C THR A 68 3.13 5.42 -1.26
N MET A 69 3.56 4.17 -1.54
CA MET A 69 4.97 3.86 -1.75
C MET A 69 5.52 4.58 -3.00
N VAL A 70 4.73 4.67 -4.07
CA VAL A 70 5.10 5.42 -5.26
C VAL A 70 5.37 6.88 -4.90
N GLU A 71 4.49 7.48 -4.10
CA GLU A 71 4.66 8.88 -3.68
C GLU A 71 5.85 9.07 -2.76
N MET A 72 6.25 8.03 -2.04
CA MET A 72 7.45 8.05 -1.22
C MET A 72 8.72 7.77 -2.03
N GLY A 73 8.57 7.40 -3.30
CA GLY A 73 9.72 7.07 -4.14
C GLY A 73 10.41 5.78 -3.76
N LEU A 74 9.68 4.82 -3.18
CA LEU A 74 10.23 3.57 -2.69
C LEU A 74 9.57 2.38 -3.38
N GLU A 75 10.38 1.43 -3.86
CA GLU A 75 9.86 0.16 -4.36
C GLU A 75 9.65 -0.80 -3.19
N PRO A 76 8.60 -1.63 -3.24
CA PRO A 76 8.23 -2.44 -2.09
C PRO A 76 9.00 -3.75 -1.89
N ASP A 77 9.57 -4.33 -2.95
CA ASP A 77 10.05 -5.70 -2.90
C ASP A 77 11.12 -5.96 -1.85
N GLU A 78 12.17 -5.14 -1.83
CA GLU A 78 13.25 -5.30 -0.86
C GLU A 78 12.77 -5.06 0.56
N LEU A 79 11.96 -4.03 0.74
CA LEU A 79 11.40 -3.70 2.05
C LEU A 79 10.45 -4.79 2.54
N PHE A 80 9.64 -5.34 1.64
CA PHE A 80 8.76 -6.45 1.99
C PHE A 80 9.56 -7.66 2.44
N GLU A 81 10.67 -7.96 1.76
CA GLU A 81 11.52 -9.09 2.14
C GLU A 81 12.11 -8.92 3.54
N ILE A 82 12.54 -7.70 3.88
CA ILE A 82 13.04 -7.40 5.22
C ILE A 82 11.95 -7.66 6.26
N VAL A 83 10.72 -7.21 5.99
CA VAL A 83 9.59 -7.45 6.89
C VAL A 83 9.27 -8.93 6.98
N GLN A 84 9.32 -9.65 5.86
CA GLN A 84 9.09 -11.09 5.84
C GLN A 84 10.07 -11.82 6.75
N GLN A 85 11.36 -11.49 6.64
CA GLN A 85 12.37 -12.11 7.48
C GLN A 85 12.16 -11.79 8.96
N ALA A 86 11.82 -10.53 9.26
CA ALA A 86 11.56 -10.12 10.63
C ALA A 86 10.35 -10.85 11.21
N ASN A 87 9.30 -11.02 10.41
CA ASN A 87 8.10 -11.73 10.86
C ASN A 87 8.37 -13.22 11.08
N MET A 88 9.15 -13.84 10.20
CA MET A 88 9.52 -15.24 10.39
C MET A 88 10.37 -15.44 11.66
N ALA A 89 11.18 -14.45 12.01
CA ALA A 89 11.97 -14.51 13.25
C ALA A 89 11.12 -14.36 14.51
N LYS A 90 9.91 -13.83 14.41
CA LYS A 90 8.98 -13.69 15.54
C LYS A 90 8.28 -14.98 15.93
N LEU A 91 8.60 -16.08 15.27
CA LEU A 91 7.88 -17.32 15.43
C LEU A 91 7.84 -17.81 16.87
N TRP A 92 8.85 -17.56 17.65
CA TRP A 92 9.02 -18.09 18.99
C TRP A 92 9.05 -17.00 20.02
N PRO A 93 8.47 -17.31 21.19
CA PRO A 93 7.76 -18.54 21.53
C PRO A 93 6.27 -18.53 21.22
N ASP A 94 5.70 -17.43 20.78
CA ASP A 94 4.27 -17.25 20.70
C ASP A 94 3.67 -17.47 19.30
N GLY A 95 4.49 -17.82 18.32
CA GLY A 95 4.02 -18.14 16.99
C GLY A 95 3.61 -16.95 16.13
N LYS A 96 4.04 -15.76 16.49
CA LYS A 96 3.68 -14.57 15.73
C LYS A 96 4.77 -14.08 14.82
#